data_2974f6d6a18f49ecd030678cb1378ac0
#
_entry.id   2974f6d6a18f49ecd030678cb1378ac0
#
_cell.length_a   1.000
_cell.length_b   1.000
_cell.length_c   1.000
_cell.angle_alpha   90.00
_cell.angle_beta   90.00
_cell.angle_gamma   90.00
#
_symmetry.space_group_name_H-M   'P 1'
#
loop_
_entity.id
_entity.type
_entity.pdbx_description
1 polymer ?
#
loop_
_entity_poly.entity_id
_entity_poly.type
_entity_poly.pdbx_seq_one_letter_code
_entity_poly.pdbx_strand_id
1 'polypeptide(L)'
;LKLKPSYASDYENIGKLYVIKGDTENAVKMLTQAADKGADRAYLALGKLYTSEKKTEDAKAAFQKYMEKHPKDADALEQLASIAADAGDYADAATYYKDAMEAASGDQVKELQKALVAVYEKNGDFASALEEAKDYVADYPEDETMQKEYEFLQTRVLTGLENTGTDNTQQADDTAADTTTEGNGQ
;
A
#
# COMPACT_ATOMS: atom_id res chain seq x y z
N LEU A 1 -1.11 27.54 33.28
CA LEU A 1 -0.47 26.39 33.92
C LEU A 1 0.49 25.75 32.89
N LYS A 2 1.80 25.90 33.11
CA LYS A 2 2.77 25.11 32.35
C LYS A 2 2.74 23.71 32.95
N LEU A 3 1.98 22.81 32.32
CA LEU A 3 2.05 21.38 32.60
C LEU A 3 3.49 20.92 32.33
N LYS A 4 4.18 20.42 33.36
CA LYS A 4 5.45 19.73 33.20
C LYS A 4 5.14 18.25 33.12
N PRO A 5 5.19 17.64 31.93
CA PRO A 5 4.93 16.22 31.83
C PRO A 5 6.00 15.44 32.58
N SER A 6 5.56 14.41 33.30
CA SER A 6 6.46 13.58 34.14
C SER A 6 6.50 12.14 33.64
N TYR A 7 5.40 11.66 33.10
CA TYR A 7 5.24 10.29 32.64
C TYR A 7 5.22 10.18 31.11
N ALA A 8 5.58 9.02 30.59
CA ALA A 8 5.55 8.74 29.16
C ALA A 8 4.18 9.04 28.53
N SER A 9 3.09 8.66 29.23
CA SER A 9 1.72 8.93 28.82
C SER A 9 1.36 10.41 28.73
N ASP A 10 1.96 11.25 29.60
CA ASP A 10 1.70 12.70 29.56
C ASP A 10 2.29 13.29 28.27
N TYR A 11 3.53 12.91 27.93
CA TYR A 11 4.17 13.34 26.69
C TYR A 11 3.40 12.85 25.46
N GLU A 12 2.94 11.58 25.46
CA GLU A 12 2.13 11.02 24.37
C GLU A 12 0.82 11.82 24.20
N ASN A 13 0.08 12.08 25.27
CA ASN A 13 -1.17 12.83 25.22
C ASN A 13 -0.96 14.27 24.75
N ILE A 14 0.10 14.93 25.23
CA ILE A 14 0.44 16.28 24.78
C ILE A 14 0.84 16.27 23.30
N GLY A 15 1.61 15.27 22.87
CA GLY A 15 1.98 15.09 21.47
C GLY A 15 0.75 14.95 20.57
N LYS A 16 -0.21 14.10 20.96
CA LYS A 16 -1.48 13.93 20.23
C LYS A 16 -2.30 15.23 20.18
N LEU A 17 -2.30 16.02 21.24
CA LEU A 17 -2.96 17.33 21.23
C LEU A 17 -2.30 18.31 20.25
N TYR A 18 -0.96 18.28 20.12
CA TYR A 18 -0.26 19.06 19.10
C TYR A 18 -0.57 18.59 17.69
N VAL A 19 -0.74 17.27 17.45
CA VAL A 19 -1.22 16.73 16.14
C VAL A 19 -2.59 17.32 15.79
N ILE A 20 -3.54 17.27 16.72
CA ILE A 20 -4.90 17.84 16.52
C ILE A 20 -4.83 19.33 16.22
N LYS A 21 -3.87 20.04 16.82
CA LYS A 21 -3.67 21.48 16.66
C LYS A 21 -2.94 21.85 15.35
N GLY A 22 -2.41 20.88 14.64
CA GLY A 22 -1.59 21.09 13.45
C GLY A 22 -0.18 21.60 13.74
N ASP A 23 0.29 21.50 14.98
CA ASP A 23 1.64 21.90 15.39
C ASP A 23 2.57 20.68 15.30
N THR A 24 2.98 20.35 14.07
CA THR A 24 3.78 19.16 13.76
C THR A 24 5.12 19.13 14.51
N GLU A 25 5.80 20.27 14.63
CA GLU A 25 7.11 20.34 15.29
C GLU A 25 7.01 19.94 16.77
N ASN A 26 6.06 20.54 17.50
CA ASN A 26 5.85 20.21 18.90
C ASN A 26 5.24 18.81 19.07
N ALA A 27 4.42 18.33 18.14
CA ALA A 27 3.90 16.97 18.13
C ALA A 27 5.03 15.93 18.05
N VAL A 28 5.92 16.05 17.06
CA VAL A 28 7.10 15.18 16.92
C VAL A 28 7.95 15.20 18.18
N LYS A 29 8.27 16.39 18.69
CA LYS A 29 9.07 16.53 19.91
C LYS A 29 8.47 15.81 21.11
N MET A 30 7.17 15.97 21.35
CA MET A 30 6.49 15.34 22.48
C MET A 30 6.35 13.84 22.30
N LEU A 31 5.99 13.37 21.10
CA LEU A 31 5.86 11.95 20.82
C LEU A 31 7.20 11.23 20.89
N THR A 32 8.29 11.84 20.39
CA THR A 32 9.64 11.26 20.55
C THR A 32 10.02 11.14 22.02
N GLN A 33 9.77 12.16 22.82
CA GLN A 33 10.02 12.09 24.28
C GLN A 33 9.17 11.02 24.97
N ALA A 34 7.93 10.80 24.50
CA ALA A 34 7.09 9.72 24.98
C ALA A 34 7.68 8.34 24.65
N ALA A 35 8.11 8.15 23.41
CA ALA A 35 8.74 6.92 22.94
C ALA A 35 10.04 6.61 23.73
N ASP A 36 10.91 7.60 23.92
CA ASP A 36 12.15 7.50 24.70
C ASP A 36 11.89 7.10 26.16
N LYS A 37 10.70 7.43 26.69
CA LYS A 37 10.24 7.07 28.02
C LYS A 37 9.48 5.74 28.07
N GLY A 38 9.38 5.04 26.94
CA GLY A 38 8.78 3.70 26.82
C GLY A 38 7.30 3.69 26.48
N ALA A 39 6.72 4.80 25.98
CA ALA A 39 5.37 4.80 25.42
C ALA A 39 5.40 4.26 23.98
N ASP A 40 5.24 2.96 23.81
CA ASP A 40 5.33 2.31 22.48
C ASP A 40 4.33 2.88 21.47
N ARG A 41 3.11 3.20 21.92
CA ARG A 41 2.08 3.82 21.08
C ARG A 41 2.46 5.20 20.52
N ALA A 42 3.48 5.84 21.09
CA ALA A 42 4.01 7.06 20.53
C ALA A 42 4.64 6.85 19.16
N TYR A 43 5.25 5.66 18.91
CA TYR A 43 5.74 5.30 17.58
C TYR A 43 4.61 5.16 16.55
N LEU A 44 3.47 4.57 16.93
CA LEU A 44 2.28 4.51 16.06
C LEU A 44 1.79 5.92 15.71
N ALA A 45 1.74 6.81 16.71
CA ALA A 45 1.32 8.21 16.49
C ALA A 45 2.33 8.99 15.61
N LEU A 46 3.64 8.76 15.80
CA LEU A 46 4.68 9.32 14.94
C LEU A 46 4.55 8.81 13.51
N GLY A 47 4.35 7.51 13.32
CA GLY A 47 4.16 6.92 11.99
C GLY A 47 3.01 7.57 11.25
N LYS A 48 1.83 7.65 11.88
CA LYS A 48 0.64 8.32 11.31
C LYS A 48 0.89 9.80 10.99
N LEU A 49 1.60 10.51 11.87
CA LEU A 49 1.97 11.91 11.64
C LEU A 49 2.91 12.07 10.44
N TYR A 50 3.97 11.25 10.36
CA TYR A 50 4.90 11.28 9.24
C TYR A 50 4.25 10.89 7.91
N THR A 51 3.29 9.94 7.91
CA THR A 51 2.48 9.62 6.73
C THR A 51 1.71 10.86 6.25
N SER A 52 1.05 11.60 7.16
CA SER A 52 0.32 12.82 6.82
C SER A 52 1.22 13.93 6.26
N GLU A 53 2.48 13.96 6.70
CA GLU A 53 3.52 14.89 6.23
C GLU A 53 4.25 14.39 4.96
N LYS A 54 3.87 13.24 4.42
CA LYS A 54 4.53 12.58 3.27
C LYS A 54 6.01 12.27 3.51
N LYS A 55 6.40 12.05 4.76
CA LYS A 55 7.74 11.64 5.19
C LYS A 55 7.78 10.11 5.25
N THR A 56 7.81 9.46 4.11
CA THR A 56 7.60 8.02 3.95
C THR A 56 8.60 7.19 4.74
N GLU A 57 9.89 7.52 4.68
CA GLU A 57 10.95 6.78 5.39
C GLU A 57 10.82 6.92 6.91
N ASP A 58 10.52 8.13 7.40
CA ASP A 58 10.31 8.36 8.84
C ASP A 58 9.06 7.62 9.31
N ALA A 59 8.00 7.59 8.51
CA ALA A 59 6.77 6.85 8.81
C ALA A 59 7.04 5.34 8.90
N LYS A 60 7.72 4.77 7.89
CA LYS A 60 8.11 3.36 7.85
C LYS A 60 8.93 2.98 9.09
N ALA A 61 9.96 3.77 9.40
CA ALA A 61 10.80 3.53 10.58
C ALA A 61 10.00 3.59 11.90
N ALA A 62 9.08 4.52 12.03
CA ALA A 62 8.24 4.64 13.22
C ALA A 62 7.28 3.44 13.37
N PHE A 63 6.60 3.02 12.29
CA PHE A 63 5.76 1.83 12.33
C PHE A 63 6.55 0.55 12.61
N GLN A 64 7.73 0.38 12.03
CA GLN A 64 8.60 -0.76 12.33
C GLN A 64 8.99 -0.81 13.81
N LYS A 65 9.32 0.33 14.41
CA LYS A 65 9.59 0.42 15.87
C LYS A 65 8.38 0.04 16.72
N TYR A 66 7.20 0.44 16.32
CA TYR A 66 5.97 0.03 16.98
C TYR A 66 5.76 -1.49 16.88
N MET A 67 5.95 -2.05 15.69
CA MET A 67 5.77 -3.48 15.39
C MET A 67 6.73 -4.40 16.15
N GLU A 68 7.89 -3.91 16.62
CA GLU A 68 8.79 -4.71 17.48
C GLU A 68 8.07 -5.26 18.72
N LYS A 69 7.08 -4.54 19.23
CA LYS A 69 6.29 -4.93 20.41
C LYS A 69 4.85 -5.33 20.11
N HIS A 70 4.33 -4.89 18.98
CA HIS A 70 2.96 -5.11 18.55
C HIS A 70 2.90 -5.75 17.15
N PRO A 71 3.50 -6.96 16.97
CA PRO A 71 3.70 -7.57 15.64
C PRO A 71 2.40 -7.96 14.91
N LYS A 72 1.25 -7.94 15.60
CA LYS A 72 -0.06 -8.28 15.06
C LYS A 72 -1.05 -7.12 15.17
N ASP A 73 -0.56 -5.88 15.12
CA ASP A 73 -1.46 -4.72 15.07
C ASP A 73 -1.88 -4.47 13.61
N ALA A 74 -3.15 -4.76 13.30
CA ALA A 74 -3.69 -4.68 11.94
C ALA A 74 -3.56 -3.27 11.34
N ASP A 75 -3.77 -2.22 12.15
CA ASP A 75 -3.65 -0.84 11.69
C ASP A 75 -2.21 -0.49 11.27
N ALA A 76 -1.22 -0.95 12.05
CA ALA A 76 0.19 -0.68 11.74
C ALA A 76 0.65 -1.48 10.51
N LEU A 77 0.20 -2.73 10.37
CA LEU A 77 0.45 -3.57 9.20
C LEU A 77 -0.16 -2.96 7.94
N GLU A 78 -1.41 -2.49 8.01
CA GLU A 78 -2.07 -1.79 6.91
C GLU A 78 -1.29 -0.53 6.46
N GLN A 79 -0.78 0.26 7.42
CA GLN A 79 0.03 1.44 7.08
C GLN A 79 1.35 1.05 6.40
N LEU A 80 2.03 -0.01 6.87
CA LEU A 80 3.23 -0.52 6.21
C LEU A 80 2.94 -1.06 4.82
N ALA A 81 1.80 -1.75 4.63
CA ALA A 81 1.34 -2.22 3.34
C ALA A 81 1.12 -1.07 2.35
N SER A 82 0.42 -0.02 2.80
CA SER A 82 0.17 1.17 1.98
C SER A 82 1.48 1.88 1.58
N ILE A 83 2.41 2.02 2.52
CA ILE A 83 3.74 2.61 2.26
C ILE A 83 4.51 1.78 1.22
N ALA A 84 4.51 0.46 1.35
CA ALA A 84 5.16 -0.43 0.39
C ALA A 84 4.50 -0.36 -1.00
N ALA A 85 3.16 -0.33 -1.06
CA ALA A 85 2.41 -0.20 -2.32
C ALA A 85 2.70 1.13 -3.02
N ASP A 86 2.80 2.24 -2.28
CA ASP A 86 3.14 3.56 -2.81
C ASP A 86 4.60 3.64 -3.30
N ALA A 87 5.48 2.84 -2.72
CA ALA A 87 6.88 2.70 -3.17
C ALA A 87 7.02 1.79 -4.40
N GLY A 88 5.98 1.04 -4.76
CA GLY A 88 6.02 0.03 -5.82
C GLY A 88 6.53 -1.35 -5.34
N ASP A 89 6.73 -1.51 -4.04
CA ASP A 89 7.16 -2.77 -3.41
C ASP A 89 5.94 -3.68 -3.20
N TYR A 90 5.27 -4.06 -4.29
CA TYR A 90 3.96 -4.74 -4.26
C TYR A 90 4.00 -6.11 -3.57
N ALA A 91 5.12 -6.84 -3.63
CA ALA A 91 5.27 -8.12 -2.94
C ALA A 91 5.26 -7.96 -1.42
N ASP A 92 5.97 -6.95 -0.91
CA ASP A 92 5.96 -6.61 0.52
C ASP A 92 4.59 -6.08 0.94
N ALA A 93 3.96 -5.24 0.10
CA ALA A 93 2.62 -4.72 0.35
C ALA A 93 1.60 -5.85 0.49
N ALA A 94 1.61 -6.83 -0.43
CA ALA A 94 0.72 -7.99 -0.37
C ALA A 94 0.94 -8.82 0.90
N THR A 95 2.19 -8.98 1.32
CA THR A 95 2.52 -9.70 2.56
C THR A 95 1.95 -8.96 3.78
N TYR A 96 2.18 -7.66 3.89
CA TYR A 96 1.65 -6.86 5.00
C TYR A 96 0.12 -6.81 5.02
N TYR A 97 -0.55 -6.74 3.85
CA TYR A 97 -2.02 -6.79 3.81
C TYR A 97 -2.56 -8.14 4.28
N LYS A 98 -1.93 -9.26 3.91
CA LYS A 98 -2.32 -10.60 4.41
C LYS A 98 -2.15 -10.70 5.93
N ASP A 99 -1.00 -10.27 6.44
CA ASP A 99 -0.75 -10.26 7.89
C ASP A 99 -1.76 -9.36 8.63
N ALA A 100 -2.13 -8.22 8.03
CA ALA A 100 -3.15 -7.33 8.57
C ALA A 100 -4.52 -8.00 8.59
N MET A 101 -4.91 -8.71 7.52
CA MET A 101 -6.18 -9.47 7.46
C MET A 101 -6.26 -10.56 8.51
N GLU A 102 -5.15 -11.27 8.80
CA GLU A 102 -5.11 -12.27 9.88
C GLU A 102 -5.34 -11.66 11.27
N ALA A 103 -4.94 -10.40 11.46
CA ALA A 103 -5.04 -9.69 12.73
C ALA A 103 -6.32 -8.87 12.87
N ALA A 104 -6.97 -8.54 11.75
CA ALA A 104 -8.16 -7.70 11.66
C ALA A 104 -9.46 -8.48 11.95
N SER A 105 -10.56 -7.75 12.06
CA SER A 105 -11.89 -8.33 12.20
C SER A 105 -12.97 -7.40 11.60
N GLY A 106 -14.10 -7.98 11.24
CA GLY A 106 -15.25 -7.23 10.74
C GLY A 106 -14.95 -6.48 9.45
N ASP A 107 -15.43 -5.23 9.36
CA ASP A 107 -15.33 -4.42 8.14
C ASP A 107 -13.89 -4.12 7.72
N GLN A 108 -12.94 -4.15 8.64
CA GLN A 108 -11.53 -3.92 8.31
C GLN A 108 -10.98 -5.01 7.37
N VAL A 109 -11.37 -6.27 7.59
CA VAL A 109 -10.96 -7.38 6.69
C VAL A 109 -11.42 -7.11 5.27
N LYS A 110 -12.67 -6.65 5.12
CA LYS A 110 -13.26 -6.28 3.82
C LYS A 110 -12.43 -5.24 3.08
N GLU A 111 -12.03 -4.16 3.74
CA GLU A 111 -11.24 -3.09 3.11
C GLU A 111 -9.80 -3.55 2.80
N LEU A 112 -9.19 -4.34 3.68
CA LEU A 112 -7.85 -4.91 3.47
C LEU A 112 -7.81 -5.86 2.27
N GLN A 113 -8.86 -6.69 2.10
CA GLN A 113 -8.95 -7.61 0.97
C GLN A 113 -9.09 -6.87 -0.36
N LYS A 114 -9.89 -5.81 -0.42
CA LYS A 114 -9.96 -4.92 -1.60
C LYS A 114 -8.59 -4.31 -1.93
N ALA A 115 -7.87 -3.84 -0.92
CA ALA A 115 -6.54 -3.28 -1.09
C ALA A 115 -5.55 -4.32 -1.61
N LEU A 116 -5.65 -5.56 -1.15
CA LEU A 116 -4.82 -6.67 -1.60
C LEU A 116 -5.08 -7.00 -3.08
N VAL A 117 -6.34 -7.06 -3.52
CA VAL A 117 -6.70 -7.21 -4.96
C VAL A 117 -6.03 -6.12 -5.77
N ALA A 118 -6.18 -4.85 -5.38
CA ALA A 118 -5.59 -3.72 -6.09
C ALA A 118 -4.04 -3.77 -6.14
N VAL A 119 -3.39 -4.30 -5.10
CA VAL A 119 -1.94 -4.49 -5.07
C VAL A 119 -1.49 -5.57 -6.05
N TYR A 120 -2.20 -6.69 -6.12
CA TYR A 120 -1.89 -7.72 -7.11
C TYR A 120 -2.08 -7.23 -8.54
N GLU A 121 -3.13 -6.45 -8.82
CA GLU A 121 -3.33 -5.83 -10.13
C GLU A 121 -2.19 -4.89 -10.51
N LYS A 122 -1.77 -4.01 -9.59
CA LYS A 122 -0.62 -3.11 -9.79
C LYS A 122 0.68 -3.86 -10.03
N ASN A 123 0.83 -5.03 -9.41
CA ASN A 123 1.97 -5.93 -9.63
C ASN A 123 1.88 -6.70 -10.95
N GLY A 124 0.74 -6.65 -11.65
CA GLY A 124 0.48 -7.45 -12.84
C GLY A 124 0.17 -8.93 -12.55
N ASP A 125 0.00 -9.29 -11.29
CA ASP A 125 -0.39 -10.63 -10.85
C ASP A 125 -1.92 -10.78 -10.84
N PHE A 126 -2.49 -10.80 -12.05
CA PHE A 126 -3.93 -10.90 -12.24
C PHE A 126 -4.52 -12.24 -11.79
N ALA A 127 -3.69 -13.29 -11.72
CA ALA A 127 -4.12 -14.60 -11.22
C ALA A 127 -4.39 -14.54 -9.72
N SER A 128 -3.47 -13.99 -8.94
CA SER A 128 -3.67 -13.78 -7.50
C SER A 128 -4.78 -12.76 -7.21
N ALA A 129 -4.87 -11.68 -8.02
CA ALA A 129 -5.97 -10.73 -7.91
C ALA A 129 -7.33 -11.38 -8.12
N LEU A 130 -7.45 -12.27 -9.12
CA LEU A 130 -8.68 -13.00 -9.42
C LEU A 130 -9.07 -13.94 -8.26
N GLU A 131 -8.12 -14.66 -7.67
CA GLU A 131 -8.37 -15.56 -6.55
C GLU A 131 -8.92 -14.78 -5.33
N GLU A 132 -8.25 -13.70 -4.93
CA GLU A 132 -8.70 -12.85 -3.83
C GLU A 132 -10.05 -12.18 -4.12
N ALA A 133 -10.28 -11.69 -5.35
CA ALA A 133 -11.55 -11.10 -5.74
C ALA A 133 -12.70 -12.13 -5.72
N LYS A 134 -12.43 -13.39 -6.10
CA LYS A 134 -13.39 -14.49 -6.03
C LYS A 134 -13.82 -14.77 -4.59
N ASP A 135 -12.84 -14.85 -3.68
CA ASP A 135 -13.12 -15.09 -2.26
C ASP A 135 -13.88 -13.91 -1.66
N TYR A 136 -13.49 -12.68 -2.04
CA TYR A 136 -14.20 -11.48 -1.62
C TYR A 136 -15.69 -11.49 -2.02
N VAL A 137 -16.01 -11.76 -3.31
CA VAL A 137 -17.41 -11.74 -3.78
C VAL A 137 -18.24 -12.91 -3.25
N ALA A 138 -17.58 -13.99 -2.82
CA ALA A 138 -18.26 -15.09 -2.13
C ALA A 138 -18.71 -14.67 -0.73
N ASP A 139 -17.90 -13.90 -0.01
CA ASP A 139 -18.19 -13.42 1.35
C ASP A 139 -19.09 -12.18 1.34
N TYR A 140 -18.98 -11.32 0.31
CA TYR A 140 -19.68 -10.03 0.20
C TYR A 140 -20.41 -9.90 -1.15
N PRO A 141 -21.44 -10.73 -1.41
CA PRO A 141 -22.13 -10.78 -2.71
C PRO A 141 -22.93 -9.50 -3.04
N GLU A 142 -23.11 -8.59 -2.08
CA GLU A 142 -23.81 -7.31 -2.28
C GLU A 142 -22.88 -6.20 -2.81
N ASP A 143 -21.56 -6.41 -2.84
CA ASP A 143 -20.62 -5.41 -3.35
C ASP A 143 -20.52 -5.46 -4.88
N GLU A 144 -21.43 -4.75 -5.55
CA GLU A 144 -21.49 -4.69 -7.02
C GLU A 144 -20.19 -4.21 -7.68
N THR A 145 -19.40 -3.42 -6.97
CA THR A 145 -18.14 -2.89 -7.50
C THR A 145 -17.12 -4.01 -7.62
N MET A 146 -16.98 -4.80 -6.57
CA MET A 146 -16.07 -5.95 -6.58
C MET A 146 -16.57 -7.10 -7.45
N GLN A 147 -17.88 -7.25 -7.64
CA GLN A 147 -18.41 -8.19 -8.63
C GLN A 147 -17.97 -7.85 -10.05
N LYS A 148 -18.04 -6.58 -10.44
CA LYS A 148 -17.55 -6.11 -11.75
C LYS A 148 -16.05 -6.27 -11.89
N GLU A 149 -15.29 -6.02 -10.81
CA GLU A 149 -13.85 -6.23 -10.80
C GLU A 149 -13.49 -7.71 -10.97
N TYR A 150 -14.19 -8.59 -10.28
CA TYR A 150 -14.03 -10.04 -10.45
C TYR A 150 -14.32 -10.51 -11.87
N GLU A 151 -15.42 -10.03 -12.51
CA GLU A 151 -15.74 -10.34 -13.91
C GLU A 151 -14.66 -9.81 -14.87
N PHE A 152 -14.12 -8.62 -14.62
CA PHE A 152 -13.03 -8.06 -15.40
C PHE A 152 -11.77 -8.92 -15.28
N LEU A 153 -11.37 -9.30 -14.07
CA LEU A 153 -10.21 -10.14 -13.80
C LEU A 153 -10.37 -11.53 -14.43
N GLN A 154 -11.57 -12.14 -14.35
CA GLN A 154 -11.85 -13.40 -15.05
C GLN A 154 -11.59 -13.30 -16.55
N THR A 155 -12.10 -12.25 -17.18
CA THR A 155 -11.91 -12.03 -18.61
C THR A 155 -10.44 -11.83 -18.95
N ARG A 156 -9.72 -11.09 -18.15
CA ARG A 156 -8.31 -10.77 -18.34
C ARG A 156 -7.43 -12.04 -18.26
N VAL A 157 -7.63 -12.85 -17.24
CA VAL A 157 -6.90 -14.12 -17.03
C VAL A 157 -7.25 -15.13 -18.13
N LEU A 158 -8.54 -15.30 -18.47
CA LEU A 158 -8.99 -16.25 -19.50
C LEU A 158 -8.49 -15.89 -20.90
N THR A 159 -8.34 -14.62 -21.20
CA THR A 159 -7.87 -14.17 -22.53
C THR A 159 -6.35 -14.13 -22.66
N GLY A 160 -5.61 -14.49 -21.61
CA GLY A 160 -4.14 -14.44 -21.61
C GLY A 160 -3.58 -13.03 -21.72
N LEU A 161 -4.37 -11.99 -21.43
CA LEU A 161 -3.93 -10.60 -21.40
C LEU A 161 -3.15 -10.27 -20.12
N GLU A 162 -2.55 -11.29 -19.52
CA GLU A 162 -1.82 -11.17 -18.25
C GLU A 162 -0.56 -10.32 -18.34
N ASN A 163 -0.14 -9.87 -19.51
CA ASN A 163 1.09 -9.07 -19.61
C ASN A 163 1.21 -8.26 -20.90
N THR A 164 0.17 -7.53 -21.32
CA THR A 164 0.32 -6.57 -22.41
C THR A 164 0.38 -5.13 -21.92
N GLY A 165 1.14 -4.90 -20.85
CA GLY A 165 1.51 -3.58 -20.34
C GLY A 165 2.92 -3.17 -20.78
N THR A 166 3.36 -3.52 -22.00
CA THR A 166 4.55 -2.94 -22.62
C THR A 166 4.25 -2.65 -24.07
N ASP A 167 3.97 -1.38 -24.33
CA ASP A 167 4.46 -0.61 -25.46
C ASP A 167 4.78 -1.41 -26.74
N ASN A 168 3.76 -1.65 -27.57
CA ASN A 168 3.97 -2.07 -28.95
C ASN A 168 3.61 -0.92 -29.91
N THR A 169 4.31 0.22 -29.76
CA THR A 169 4.34 1.30 -30.74
C THR A 169 5.75 1.47 -31.27
N GLN A 170 6.34 0.43 -31.87
CA GLN A 170 7.44 0.56 -32.82
C GLN A 170 7.73 -0.80 -33.44
N GLN A 171 7.05 -1.11 -34.52
CA GLN A 171 7.64 -1.81 -35.67
C GLN A 171 6.57 -2.14 -36.72
N ALA A 172 6.18 -1.10 -37.41
CA ALA A 172 5.57 -1.25 -38.73
C ALA A 172 6.02 -0.03 -39.54
N ASP A 173 7.23 -0.12 -40.09
CA ASP A 173 7.58 0.44 -41.38
C ASP A 173 9.08 0.14 -41.64
N ASP A 174 9.35 -0.78 -42.51
CA ASP A 174 10.53 -0.85 -43.40
C ASP A 174 10.63 -2.22 -44.05
N THR A 175 9.59 -2.62 -44.81
CA THR A 175 9.77 -3.59 -45.86
C THR A 175 8.85 -3.24 -47.03
N ALA A 176 9.21 -2.20 -47.76
CA ALA A 176 8.71 -2.06 -49.11
C ALA A 176 9.75 -1.35 -49.97
N ALA A 177 10.19 -2.11 -50.93
CA ALA A 177 10.75 -1.66 -52.22
C ALA A 177 12.22 -1.26 -52.28
N ASP A 178 13.03 -2.14 -52.77
CA ASP A 178 13.69 -1.85 -54.03
C ASP A 178 13.97 -3.11 -54.84
N THR A 179 13.08 -3.36 -55.79
CA THR A 179 13.28 -4.19 -56.95
C THR A 179 13.15 -3.31 -58.19
N THR A 180 14.24 -2.89 -58.74
CA THR A 180 14.38 -2.54 -60.15
C THR A 180 15.83 -2.78 -60.54
N THR A 181 16.07 -3.91 -61.19
CA THR A 181 16.13 -4.16 -62.65
C THR A 181 16.92 -3.14 -63.44
N GLU A 182 17.76 -3.75 -64.19
CA GLU A 182 18.29 -3.42 -65.51
C GLU A 182 19.78 -3.15 -65.47
N GLY A 183 20.58 -3.89 -66.13
CA GLY A 183 20.38 -4.44 -67.47
C GLY A 183 21.17 -3.60 -68.47
N ASN A 184 22.14 -4.28 -69.02
CA ASN A 184 22.71 -4.04 -70.34
C ASN A 184 23.73 -2.92 -70.57
N GLY A 185 24.88 -3.32 -71.02
CA GLY A 185 25.26 -2.93 -72.37
C GLY A 185 26.71 -2.45 -72.50
N GLN A 186 27.49 -3.31 -73.13
CA GLN A 186 28.71 -3.09 -73.91
C GLN A 186 30.01 -2.93 -73.12
#